data_545a452a7698b206ce83f48061ef5f60
#
_entry.id   545a452a7698b206ce83f48061ef5f60
#
_cell.length_a   1.000
_cell.length_b   1.000
_cell.length_c   1.000
_cell.angle_alpha   90.00
_cell.angle_beta   90.00
_cell.angle_gamma   90.00
#
_symmetry.space_group_name_H-M   'P 1'
#
loop_
_entity.id
_entity.type
_entity.pdbx_description
1 polymer ?
#
loop_
_entity_poly.entity_id
_entity_poly.type
_entity_poly.pdbx_seq_one_letter_code
_entity_poly.pdbx_strand_id
1 'polypeptide(L)'
;MALASQGLKFNSVYIQSPQTGGKPIDLTGHLEYIEYFENILSPTISMKMQLRSSYNFVSELPIRGGEMISMDIDTLFGNFKFGKSTKESGITPGSGELYVYGMKNLDQPSMAQSFSLHVTSPEYFSNETTRCMKKYKSATIDKHVTDVLENTMNIKSNRIGTIDETTNTYSFMGNTKKPFHTIEWLCPKAIASSKHGVSGEGEYAKAVGTAGYFFYETRDGFQFRSIEGLVSNTRSSIGFADVKKQGVEIHGPYTYQGHGAFGNAYDLDENFKINFFHIDRGSDIRKSLAIGQFANKTLFFDSLTQKVSQYDYQLEEHVENRLGNVKEADGSKIPVPNNVKNLTSRLFVRISDHGALGIGTGGLGTSGRDEADMAKSFSRYNALFSQSVNIQIPLNIKIKAGDLINCVFPELKDGQSSELDAKASGNYLVVRLNHHIQGNASFTSLNLVRDSYGYSKVKVEKSKVIPTYESNREKQRRFRANQFK
;
A
#
# COMPACT_ATOMS: atom_id res chain seq x y z
N MET A 1 3.20 25.60 -14.85
CA MET A 1 3.30 26.02 -13.45
C MET A 1 4.62 25.52 -12.93
N ALA A 2 5.50 26.38 -12.46
CA ALA A 2 6.73 25.94 -11.81
C ALA A 2 6.35 25.38 -10.43
N LEU A 3 6.48 24.08 -10.25
CA LEU A 3 6.47 23.47 -8.92
C LEU A 3 7.68 24.05 -8.17
N ALA A 4 7.44 24.57 -6.98
CA ALA A 4 8.50 25.15 -6.17
C ALA A 4 9.63 24.13 -5.99
N SER A 5 10.88 24.57 -6.09
CA SER A 5 12.05 23.72 -5.89
C SER A 5 11.98 23.13 -4.46
N GLN A 6 11.74 21.84 -4.36
CA GLN A 6 11.45 21.17 -3.08
C GLN A 6 12.69 20.79 -2.27
N GLY A 7 13.79 21.53 -2.38
CA GLY A 7 14.98 21.26 -1.58
C GLY A 7 15.59 19.88 -1.82
N LEU A 8 15.58 19.41 -3.06
CA LEU A 8 16.13 18.13 -3.49
C LEU A 8 17.65 18.22 -3.63
N LYS A 9 18.36 17.26 -3.05
CA LYS A 9 19.81 17.15 -3.21
C LYS A 9 20.17 15.68 -3.52
N PHE A 10 20.73 15.47 -4.70
CA PHE A 10 21.30 14.18 -5.06
C PHE A 10 22.70 14.08 -4.46
N ASN A 11 22.86 13.26 -3.42
CA ASN A 11 24.16 13.03 -2.79
C ASN A 11 24.98 12.02 -3.60
N SER A 12 24.37 10.93 -4.00
CA SER A 12 25.03 9.90 -4.82
C SER A 12 24.03 8.94 -5.44
N VAL A 13 24.31 8.52 -6.69
CA VAL A 13 23.64 7.41 -7.37
C VAL A 13 24.71 6.58 -8.06
N TYR A 14 24.93 5.37 -7.59
CA TYR A 14 25.96 4.49 -8.12
C TYR A 14 25.36 3.23 -8.74
N ILE A 15 25.96 2.77 -9.85
CA ILE A 15 25.74 1.44 -10.41
C ILE A 15 27.04 0.64 -10.33
N GLN A 16 26.93 -0.63 -9.96
CA GLN A 16 28.04 -1.55 -9.92
C GLN A 16 27.70 -2.80 -10.71
N SER A 17 28.49 -3.06 -11.74
CA SER A 17 28.37 -4.26 -12.56
C SER A 17 29.41 -5.30 -12.17
N PRO A 18 29.08 -6.59 -12.12
CA PRO A 18 30.07 -7.66 -11.98
C PRO A 18 31.15 -7.61 -13.07
N GLN A 19 30.81 -7.08 -14.25
CA GLN A 19 31.70 -7.03 -15.42
C GLN A 19 32.75 -5.91 -15.33
N THR A 20 32.52 -4.87 -14.52
CA THR A 20 33.49 -3.77 -14.31
C THR A 20 34.50 -4.06 -13.21
N GLY A 21 34.63 -5.33 -12.79
CA GLY A 21 35.50 -5.71 -11.67
C GLY A 21 35.01 -5.16 -10.33
N GLY A 22 33.72 -4.88 -10.19
CA GLY A 22 33.10 -4.39 -8.97
C GLY A 22 33.34 -2.91 -8.67
N LYS A 23 33.90 -2.12 -9.60
CA LYS A 23 34.04 -0.67 -9.41
C LYS A 23 32.69 0.03 -9.60
N PRO A 24 32.29 0.91 -8.68
CA PRO A 24 31.06 1.70 -8.81
C PRO A 24 31.24 2.80 -9.84
N ILE A 25 30.21 3.01 -10.67
CA ILE A 25 30.13 4.09 -11.63
C ILE A 25 29.10 5.09 -11.12
N ASP A 26 29.45 6.36 -11.13
CA ASP A 26 28.59 7.45 -10.69
C ASP A 26 27.60 7.83 -11.80
N LEU A 27 26.32 7.66 -11.55
CA LEU A 27 25.22 8.01 -12.43
C LEU A 27 24.57 9.35 -12.09
N THR A 28 24.99 10.01 -11.01
CA THR A 28 24.33 11.21 -10.46
C THR A 28 24.17 12.32 -11.50
N GLY A 29 25.22 12.56 -12.31
CA GLY A 29 25.22 13.58 -13.35
C GLY A 29 24.46 13.21 -14.64
N HIS A 30 24.03 11.97 -14.78
CA HIS A 30 23.38 11.42 -15.98
C HIS A 30 21.89 11.15 -15.77
N LEU A 31 21.40 11.33 -14.54
CA LEU A 31 20.03 11.03 -14.14
C LEU A 31 19.09 12.16 -14.56
N GLU A 32 18.07 11.84 -15.36
CA GLU A 32 16.99 12.78 -15.69
C GLU A 32 15.89 12.74 -14.62
N TYR A 33 15.37 11.56 -14.31
CA TYR A 33 14.37 11.36 -13.24
C TYR A 33 14.36 9.93 -12.74
N ILE A 34 13.77 9.75 -11.56
CA ILE A 34 13.46 8.47 -10.94
C ILE A 34 11.95 8.38 -10.72
N GLU A 35 11.37 7.25 -11.04
CA GLU A 35 10.01 6.86 -10.66
C GLU A 35 10.10 5.65 -9.75
N TYR A 36 9.70 5.81 -8.51
CA TYR A 36 9.68 4.73 -7.51
C TYR A 36 8.25 4.34 -7.21
N PHE A 37 7.96 3.05 -7.26
CA PHE A 37 6.62 2.51 -7.13
C PHE A 37 6.51 1.54 -5.96
N GLU A 38 5.47 1.72 -5.15
CA GLU A 38 4.97 0.73 -4.21
C GLU A 38 3.50 0.43 -4.51
N ASN A 39 3.07 -0.80 -4.23
CA ASN A 39 1.69 -1.23 -4.47
C ASN A 39 1.33 -2.39 -3.55
N ILE A 40 0.24 -2.26 -2.77
CA ILE A 40 -0.23 -3.34 -1.88
C ILE A 40 -0.67 -4.61 -2.64
N LEU A 41 -0.86 -4.52 -3.95
CA LEU A 41 -1.22 -5.63 -4.84
C LEU A 41 0.01 -6.24 -5.56
N SER A 42 1.22 -5.81 -5.21
CA SER A 42 2.46 -6.32 -5.81
C SER A 42 3.42 -6.75 -4.70
N PRO A 43 3.98 -7.96 -4.77
CA PRO A 43 4.87 -8.47 -3.73
C PRO A 43 6.22 -7.75 -3.68
N THR A 44 6.61 -6.99 -4.71
CA THR A 44 7.90 -6.30 -4.78
C THR A 44 7.76 -4.85 -5.22
N ILE A 45 8.66 -4.01 -4.72
CA ILE A 45 8.84 -2.64 -5.21
C ILE A 45 9.41 -2.66 -6.63
N SER A 46 9.13 -1.60 -7.37
CA SER A 46 9.74 -1.36 -8.67
C SER A 46 10.20 0.08 -8.81
N MET A 47 11.25 0.29 -9.59
CA MET A 47 11.77 1.61 -9.87
C MET A 47 12.17 1.71 -11.33
N LYS A 48 11.92 2.87 -11.93
CA LYS A 48 12.42 3.23 -13.24
C LYS A 48 13.34 4.43 -13.11
N MET A 49 14.53 4.32 -13.64
CA MET A 49 15.50 5.40 -13.69
C MET A 49 15.70 5.79 -15.15
N GLN A 50 15.43 7.04 -15.49
CA GLN A 50 15.71 7.57 -16.83
C GLN A 50 17.06 8.26 -16.81
N LEU A 51 17.92 7.83 -17.72
CA LEU A 51 19.29 8.29 -17.83
C LEU A 51 19.53 8.93 -19.21
N ARG A 52 20.33 9.99 -19.23
CA ARG A 52 20.80 10.61 -20.45
C ARG A 52 22.29 10.86 -20.34
N SER A 53 23.04 10.42 -21.33
CA SER A 53 24.48 10.54 -21.33
C SER A 53 25.05 10.79 -22.74
N SER A 54 26.08 11.62 -22.81
CA SER A 54 26.93 11.74 -23.98
C SER A 54 27.98 10.62 -24.09
N TYR A 55 28.20 9.85 -23.02
CA TYR A 55 29.03 8.64 -23.04
C TYR A 55 28.24 7.46 -23.56
N ASN A 56 28.94 6.57 -24.28
CA ASN A 56 28.35 5.32 -24.76
C ASN A 56 28.27 4.28 -23.63
N PHE A 57 27.41 4.50 -22.66
CA PHE A 57 27.23 3.61 -21.52
C PHE A 57 26.92 2.17 -21.93
N VAL A 58 26.18 1.99 -23.03
CA VAL A 58 25.73 0.65 -23.45
C VAL A 58 26.93 -0.20 -23.93
N SER A 59 27.94 0.45 -24.52
CA SER A 59 29.14 -0.26 -24.97
C SER A 59 30.20 -0.41 -23.87
N GLU A 60 30.35 0.62 -23.04
CA GLU A 60 31.39 0.62 -21.99
C GLU A 60 30.93 -0.11 -20.71
N LEU A 61 29.65 0.00 -20.38
CA LEU A 61 29.00 -0.71 -19.30
C LEU A 61 27.90 -1.62 -19.89
N PRO A 62 28.24 -2.84 -20.32
CA PRO A 62 27.25 -3.74 -20.88
C PRO A 62 26.25 -4.17 -19.82
N ILE A 63 25.19 -3.40 -19.70
CA ILE A 63 24.09 -3.66 -18.77
C ILE A 63 23.33 -4.87 -19.28
N ARG A 64 23.37 -5.96 -18.54
CA ARG A 64 22.74 -7.24 -18.87
C ARG A 64 21.65 -7.66 -17.92
N GLY A 65 21.51 -6.97 -16.81
CA GLY A 65 20.70 -7.33 -15.66
C GLY A 65 21.54 -7.92 -14.52
N GLY A 66 21.12 -7.65 -13.29
CA GLY A 66 21.84 -8.06 -12.08
C GLY A 66 22.87 -7.06 -11.59
N GLU A 67 22.99 -5.89 -12.22
CA GLU A 67 23.78 -4.78 -11.70
C GLU A 67 23.13 -4.23 -10.44
N MET A 68 23.97 -3.94 -9.44
CA MET A 68 23.54 -3.33 -8.18
C MET A 68 23.45 -1.81 -8.29
N ILE A 69 22.40 -1.24 -7.75
CA ILE A 69 22.22 0.22 -7.63
C ILE A 69 22.13 0.61 -6.17
N SER A 70 22.85 1.65 -5.80
CA SER A 70 22.67 2.35 -4.54
C SER A 70 22.41 3.82 -4.80
N MET A 71 21.62 4.45 -3.94
CA MET A 71 21.30 5.86 -4.04
C MET A 71 21.10 6.50 -2.68
N ASP A 72 21.38 7.80 -2.65
CA ASP A 72 21.24 8.65 -1.47
C ASP A 72 20.79 10.04 -1.95
N ILE A 73 19.53 10.39 -1.65
CA ILE A 73 18.88 11.63 -2.12
C ILE A 73 18.19 12.27 -0.92
N ASP A 74 18.61 13.49 -0.57
CA ASP A 74 17.93 14.27 0.46
C ASP A 74 16.71 14.97 -0.12
N THR A 75 15.60 14.87 0.61
CA THR A 75 14.35 15.55 0.29
C THR A 75 13.84 16.33 1.49
N LEU A 76 12.84 17.20 1.28
CA LEU A 76 12.22 17.97 2.36
C LEU A 76 11.67 17.07 3.50
N PHE A 77 11.17 15.89 3.17
CA PHE A 77 10.54 14.98 4.12
C PHE A 77 11.47 13.88 4.64
N GLY A 78 12.75 13.93 4.30
CA GLY A 78 13.76 12.98 4.76
C GLY A 78 14.69 12.51 3.64
N ASN A 79 15.43 11.44 3.93
CA ASN A 79 16.40 10.88 3.01
C ASN A 79 15.82 9.66 2.28
N PHE A 80 15.87 9.70 0.94
CA PHE A 80 15.51 8.59 0.08
C PHE A 80 16.77 7.79 -0.25
N LYS A 81 16.95 6.68 0.47
CA LYS A 81 18.21 5.93 0.46
C LYS A 81 17.99 4.45 0.23
N PHE A 82 18.80 3.90 -0.69
CA PHE A 82 18.93 2.47 -0.94
C PHE A 82 20.40 2.07 -1.01
N GLY A 83 20.74 1.01 -0.27
CA GLY A 83 22.08 0.48 -0.22
C GLY A 83 23.08 1.37 0.52
N LYS A 84 24.28 0.84 0.70
CA LYS A 84 25.44 1.56 1.19
C LYS A 84 26.56 1.44 0.16
N SER A 85 27.09 2.57 -0.26
CA SER A 85 28.21 2.61 -1.20
C SER A 85 29.14 3.76 -0.89
N THR A 86 30.42 3.57 -1.21
CA THR A 86 31.39 4.64 -1.30
C THR A 86 32.07 4.59 -2.67
N LYS A 87 32.67 5.70 -3.11
CA LYS A 87 33.43 5.74 -4.37
C LYS A 87 34.56 4.73 -4.41
N GLU A 88 35.13 4.41 -3.25
CA GLU A 88 36.29 3.52 -3.12
C GLU A 88 35.89 2.06 -2.88
N SER A 89 34.93 1.80 -2.01
CA SER A 89 34.56 0.42 -1.60
C SER A 89 33.45 -0.21 -2.43
N GLY A 90 32.83 0.54 -3.34
CA GLY A 90 31.70 0.04 -4.12
C GLY A 90 30.40 -0.11 -3.31
N ILE A 91 29.44 -0.82 -3.88
CA ILE A 91 28.16 -1.13 -3.23
C ILE A 91 28.34 -2.36 -2.35
N THR A 92 27.97 -2.25 -1.08
CA THR A 92 28.05 -3.39 -0.15
C THR A 92 26.88 -4.35 -0.40
N PRO A 93 27.11 -5.59 -0.84
CA PRO A 93 26.03 -6.56 -1.07
C PRO A 93 25.24 -6.84 0.21
N GLY A 94 23.92 -6.88 0.07
CA GLY A 94 22.99 -7.09 1.20
C GLY A 94 22.80 -5.88 2.11
N SER A 95 23.18 -4.68 1.66
CA SER A 95 22.97 -3.42 2.39
C SER A 95 21.62 -2.75 2.09
N GLY A 96 20.69 -3.45 1.41
CA GLY A 96 19.40 -2.91 0.97
C GLY A 96 19.48 -2.21 -0.40
N GLU A 97 20.43 -2.64 -1.22
CA GLU A 97 20.61 -2.22 -2.61
C GLU A 97 19.47 -2.71 -3.51
N LEU A 98 19.38 -2.09 -4.68
CA LEU A 98 18.43 -2.46 -5.73
C LEU A 98 19.18 -3.11 -6.90
N TYR A 99 18.46 -3.92 -7.70
CA TYR A 99 19.02 -4.64 -8.82
C TYR A 99 18.33 -4.26 -10.13
N VAL A 100 19.13 -4.05 -11.17
CA VAL A 100 18.62 -3.85 -12.53
C VAL A 100 18.12 -5.18 -13.05
N TYR A 101 16.87 -5.23 -13.54
CA TYR A 101 16.34 -6.40 -14.22
C TYR A 101 16.13 -6.18 -15.72
N GLY A 102 16.27 -4.95 -16.19
CA GLY A 102 16.14 -4.67 -17.61
C GLY A 102 16.48 -3.24 -17.98
N MET A 103 16.86 -3.06 -19.21
CA MET A 103 17.06 -1.77 -19.87
C MET A 103 16.08 -1.64 -21.03
N LYS A 104 15.46 -0.48 -21.19
CA LYS A 104 14.48 -0.20 -22.24
C LYS A 104 14.67 1.20 -22.81
N ASN A 105 13.98 1.47 -23.92
CA ASN A 105 13.89 2.78 -24.54
C ASN A 105 15.27 3.38 -24.85
N LEU A 106 16.16 2.56 -25.41
CA LEU A 106 17.43 3.07 -25.88
C LEU A 106 17.21 3.92 -27.13
N ASP A 107 17.41 5.20 -26.99
CA ASP A 107 17.40 6.18 -28.09
C ASP A 107 18.80 6.80 -28.22
N GLN A 108 19.30 6.86 -29.45
CA GLN A 108 20.64 7.35 -29.77
C GLN A 108 20.54 8.51 -30.78
N PRO A 109 20.08 9.69 -30.41
CA PRO A 109 20.29 10.87 -31.23
C PRO A 109 21.77 11.17 -31.32
N SER A 110 22.18 11.87 -32.34
CA SER A 110 23.59 12.01 -32.80
C SER A 110 24.63 12.42 -31.73
N MET A 111 24.22 12.88 -30.54
CA MET A 111 25.15 13.37 -29.51
C MET A 111 24.87 12.84 -28.09
N ALA A 112 23.83 12.08 -27.87
CA ALA A 112 23.50 11.58 -26.55
C ALA A 112 22.71 10.27 -26.63
N GLN A 113 22.88 9.39 -25.64
CA GLN A 113 22.05 8.22 -25.44
C GLN A 113 21.04 8.50 -24.33
N SER A 114 19.78 8.13 -24.56
CA SER A 114 18.73 8.17 -23.55
C SER A 114 18.17 6.76 -23.37
N PHE A 115 18.12 6.26 -22.15
CA PHE A 115 17.62 4.92 -21.83
C PHE A 115 17.05 4.86 -20.43
N SER A 116 16.19 3.90 -20.20
CA SER A 116 15.62 3.64 -18.88
C SER A 116 16.12 2.32 -18.30
N LEU A 117 16.54 2.36 -17.03
CA LEU A 117 16.83 1.18 -16.23
C LEU A 117 15.60 0.84 -15.40
N HIS A 118 15.21 -0.42 -15.45
CA HIS A 118 14.17 -0.99 -14.63
C HIS A 118 14.80 -1.76 -13.49
N VAL A 119 14.44 -1.39 -12.28
CA VAL A 119 15.12 -1.79 -11.04
C VAL A 119 14.12 -2.34 -10.05
N THR A 120 14.52 -3.32 -9.25
CA THR A 120 13.68 -3.97 -8.24
C THR A 120 14.53 -4.43 -7.04
N SER A 121 13.89 -4.91 -6.00
CA SER A 121 14.56 -5.52 -4.86
C SER A 121 15.21 -6.86 -5.22
N PRO A 122 16.30 -7.28 -4.53
CA PRO A 122 16.99 -8.55 -4.80
C PRO A 122 16.11 -9.77 -4.61
N GLU A 123 15.10 -9.66 -3.76
CA GLU A 123 14.16 -10.74 -3.45
C GLU A 123 13.27 -11.12 -4.63
N TYR A 124 13.09 -10.22 -5.60
CA TYR A 124 12.45 -10.55 -6.88
C TYR A 124 13.15 -11.69 -7.59
N PHE A 125 14.49 -11.65 -7.69
CA PHE A 125 15.28 -12.72 -8.31
C PHE A 125 15.26 -13.99 -7.48
N SER A 126 15.39 -13.87 -6.17
CA SER A 126 15.29 -15.00 -5.24
C SER A 126 13.96 -15.73 -5.37
N ASN A 127 12.85 -15.01 -5.53
CA ASN A 127 11.54 -15.59 -5.76
C ASN A 127 11.44 -16.37 -7.07
N GLU A 128 12.14 -15.92 -8.14
CA GLU A 128 12.13 -16.62 -9.42
C GLU A 128 12.93 -17.93 -9.38
N THR A 129 13.97 -18.01 -8.56
CA THR A 129 14.87 -19.16 -8.48
C THR A 129 14.52 -20.14 -7.35
N THR A 130 13.79 -19.70 -6.35
CA THR A 130 13.43 -20.52 -5.17
C THR A 130 12.06 -21.17 -5.33
N ARG A 131 11.89 -22.36 -4.71
CA ARG A 131 10.62 -23.11 -4.70
C ARG A 131 10.30 -23.60 -3.31
N CYS A 132 9.01 -23.52 -2.93
CA CYS A 132 8.49 -24.12 -1.72
C CYS A 132 8.27 -25.61 -1.93
N MET A 133 9.16 -26.45 -1.39
CA MET A 133 9.13 -27.92 -1.61
C MET A 133 8.79 -28.71 -0.34
N LYS A 134 8.74 -28.03 0.82
CA LYS A 134 8.52 -28.70 2.09
C LYS A 134 7.04 -28.81 2.47
N LYS A 135 6.77 -29.70 3.41
CA LYS A 135 5.49 -29.76 4.13
C LYS A 135 5.48 -28.71 5.22
N TYR A 136 4.51 -27.80 5.16
CA TYR A 136 4.21 -26.85 6.21
C TYR A 136 3.25 -27.50 7.21
N LYS A 137 3.73 -27.77 8.43
CA LYS A 137 2.95 -28.41 9.50
C LYS A 137 1.95 -27.39 10.08
N SER A 138 0.96 -27.90 10.84
CA SER A 138 -0.05 -27.07 11.49
C SER A 138 0.57 -25.93 12.31
N ALA A 139 0.41 -24.70 11.84
CA ALA A 139 0.80 -23.46 12.48
C ALA A 139 -0.11 -22.34 11.98
N THR A 140 -0.09 -21.18 12.62
CA THR A 140 -0.82 -20.01 12.15
C THR A 140 -0.21 -19.49 10.84
N ILE A 141 -1.02 -18.85 10.01
CA ILE A 141 -0.61 -18.44 8.66
C ILE A 141 0.52 -17.40 8.71
N ASP A 142 0.51 -16.48 9.68
CA ASP A 142 1.60 -15.52 9.91
C ASP A 142 2.96 -16.21 10.13
N LYS A 143 2.98 -17.32 10.89
CA LYS A 143 4.20 -18.14 11.09
C LYS A 143 4.64 -18.83 9.81
N HIS A 144 3.70 -19.27 8.97
CA HIS A 144 4.05 -19.82 7.66
C HIS A 144 4.65 -18.76 6.73
N VAL A 145 4.10 -17.55 6.75
CA VAL A 145 4.63 -16.43 5.99
C VAL A 145 6.05 -16.11 6.43
N THR A 146 6.27 -16.00 7.74
CA THR A 146 7.61 -15.77 8.32
C THR A 146 8.58 -16.89 7.92
N ASP A 147 8.17 -18.16 8.02
CA ASP A 147 9.00 -19.32 7.64
C ASP A 147 9.34 -19.33 6.14
N VAL A 148 8.42 -18.90 5.27
CA VAL A 148 8.71 -18.78 3.84
C VAL A 148 9.72 -17.64 3.59
N LEU A 149 9.58 -16.50 4.24
CA LEU A 149 10.48 -15.37 4.05
C LEU A 149 11.88 -15.67 4.63
N GLU A 150 11.97 -16.11 5.87
CA GLU A 150 13.23 -16.31 6.57
C GLU A 150 13.96 -17.59 6.13
N ASN A 151 13.26 -18.74 6.12
CA ASN A 151 13.90 -20.03 5.93
C ASN A 151 13.90 -20.53 4.48
N THR A 152 12.88 -20.16 3.68
CA THR A 152 12.83 -20.60 2.28
C THR A 152 13.54 -19.61 1.36
N MET A 153 13.34 -18.32 1.57
CA MET A 153 13.99 -17.26 0.76
C MET A 153 15.25 -16.70 1.39
N ASN A 154 15.54 -17.03 2.65
CA ASN A 154 16.69 -16.52 3.41
C ASN A 154 16.73 -14.98 3.49
N ILE A 155 15.57 -14.36 3.64
CA ILE A 155 15.45 -12.92 3.80
C ILE A 155 15.84 -12.54 5.24
N LYS A 156 16.69 -11.53 5.36
CA LYS A 156 17.13 -11.02 6.67
C LYS A 156 15.97 -10.37 7.42
N SER A 157 15.91 -10.53 8.74
CA SER A 157 14.83 -9.98 9.58
C SER A 157 14.67 -8.46 9.47
N ASN A 158 15.75 -7.72 9.17
CA ASN A 158 15.67 -6.27 8.94
C ASN A 158 14.98 -5.87 7.63
N ARG A 159 14.71 -6.82 6.73
CA ARG A 159 13.95 -6.65 5.49
C ARG A 159 12.49 -7.11 5.64
N ILE A 160 12.14 -7.68 6.78
CA ILE A 160 10.79 -8.09 7.12
C ILE A 160 10.19 -6.96 7.97
N GLY A 161 9.15 -6.34 7.44
CA GLY A 161 8.42 -5.27 8.10
C GLY A 161 7.36 -5.80 9.08
N THR A 162 6.13 -5.35 8.97
CA THR A 162 5.04 -5.76 9.85
C THR A 162 4.34 -7.00 9.31
N ILE A 163 4.25 -8.03 10.14
CA ILE A 163 3.43 -9.22 9.91
C ILE A 163 2.32 -9.24 10.94
N ASP A 164 1.06 -9.05 10.50
CA ASP A 164 -0.10 -9.11 11.39
C ASP A 164 -0.40 -10.56 11.78
N GLU A 165 -0.64 -10.80 13.07
CA GLU A 165 -0.96 -12.13 13.61
C GLU A 165 -2.26 -12.68 13.04
N THR A 166 -2.29 -13.99 12.80
CA THR A 166 -3.48 -14.73 12.36
C THR A 166 -3.98 -15.68 13.43
N THR A 167 -5.30 -15.97 13.44
CA THR A 167 -5.90 -16.87 14.41
C THR A 167 -5.99 -18.31 13.93
N ASN A 168 -6.19 -18.50 12.63
CA ASN A 168 -6.42 -19.81 12.06
C ASN A 168 -5.11 -20.55 11.79
N THR A 169 -5.10 -21.85 12.16
CA THR A 169 -4.01 -22.75 11.85
C THR A 169 -4.23 -23.42 10.49
N TYR A 170 -3.16 -23.62 9.76
CA TYR A 170 -3.20 -24.18 8.42
C TYR A 170 -2.05 -25.16 8.19
N SER A 171 -2.29 -26.21 7.44
CA SER A 171 -1.25 -27.16 7.02
C SER A 171 -1.33 -27.34 5.51
N PHE A 172 -0.20 -27.31 4.82
CA PHE A 172 -0.18 -27.47 3.36
C PHE A 172 1.16 -28.01 2.85
N MET A 173 1.16 -28.43 1.59
CA MET A 173 2.35 -28.77 0.84
C MET A 173 2.72 -27.60 -0.07
N GLY A 174 3.99 -27.26 -0.16
CA GLY A 174 4.46 -26.14 -0.98
C GLY A 174 4.27 -26.33 -2.49
N ASN A 175 4.12 -27.57 -2.95
CA ASN A 175 3.82 -27.95 -4.34
C ASN A 175 4.72 -27.29 -5.40
N THR A 176 5.99 -27.09 -5.08
CA THR A 176 7.00 -26.45 -5.96
C THR A 176 6.62 -25.03 -6.44
N LYS A 177 5.70 -24.37 -5.76
CA LYS A 177 5.31 -22.99 -6.07
C LYS A 177 6.40 -22.01 -5.68
N LYS A 178 6.40 -20.84 -6.34
CA LYS A 178 7.25 -19.71 -5.96
C LYS A 178 6.84 -19.21 -4.57
N PRO A 179 7.79 -18.73 -3.75
CA PRO A 179 7.52 -18.26 -2.39
C PRO A 179 6.43 -17.16 -2.31
N PHE A 180 6.56 -16.11 -3.10
CA PHE A 180 5.57 -15.01 -3.08
C PHE A 180 4.18 -15.48 -3.52
N HIS A 181 4.10 -16.34 -4.54
CA HIS A 181 2.83 -16.93 -4.94
C HIS A 181 2.21 -17.79 -3.83
N THR A 182 3.04 -18.48 -3.03
CA THR A 182 2.56 -19.25 -1.87
C THR A 182 1.98 -18.32 -0.81
N ILE A 183 2.64 -17.20 -0.52
CA ILE A 183 2.14 -16.20 0.45
C ILE A 183 0.85 -15.53 -0.07
N GLU A 184 0.81 -15.11 -1.33
CA GLU A 184 -0.40 -14.54 -1.95
C GLU A 184 -1.59 -15.50 -1.92
N TRP A 185 -1.33 -16.81 -2.12
CA TRP A 185 -2.36 -17.84 -2.01
C TRP A 185 -2.88 -18.01 -0.58
N LEU A 186 -2.07 -17.72 0.44
CA LEU A 186 -2.47 -17.72 1.84
C LEU A 186 -3.25 -16.47 2.25
N CYS A 187 -3.06 -15.32 1.59
CA CYS A 187 -3.70 -14.05 1.94
C CYS A 187 -5.23 -14.12 2.12
N PRO A 188 -6.03 -14.70 1.20
CA PRO A 188 -7.48 -14.77 1.35
C PRO A 188 -7.95 -15.80 2.37
N LYS A 189 -7.05 -16.62 2.90
CA LYS A 189 -7.33 -17.65 3.90
C LYS A 189 -6.97 -17.22 5.31
N ALA A 190 -6.12 -16.22 5.43
CA ALA A 190 -5.65 -15.69 6.70
C ALA A 190 -6.75 -14.88 7.39
N ILE A 191 -7.04 -15.21 8.66
CA ILE A 191 -8.05 -14.56 9.49
C ILE A 191 -7.34 -13.74 10.55
N ALA A 192 -7.63 -12.45 10.61
CA ALA A 192 -6.97 -11.53 11.53
C ALA A 192 -7.22 -11.89 12.99
N SER A 193 -6.20 -11.78 13.82
CA SER A 193 -6.32 -11.87 15.26
C SER A 193 -7.10 -10.70 15.83
N SER A 194 -7.92 -10.95 16.86
CA SER A 194 -8.66 -9.91 17.57
C SER A 194 -7.76 -8.85 18.21
N LYS A 195 -6.48 -9.15 18.41
CA LYS A 195 -5.49 -8.20 18.93
C LYS A 195 -5.16 -7.07 17.94
N HIS A 196 -5.36 -7.27 16.65
CA HIS A 196 -5.10 -6.27 15.60
C HIS A 196 -6.38 -5.56 15.12
N GLY A 197 -7.55 -6.04 15.54
CA GLY A 197 -8.83 -5.39 15.32
C GLY A 197 -9.31 -4.76 16.62
N VAL A 198 -9.08 -3.45 16.77
CA VAL A 198 -9.71 -2.62 17.80
C VAL A 198 -9.39 -2.97 19.26
N SER A 199 -8.35 -2.39 19.81
CA SER A 199 -8.26 -2.09 21.23
C SER A 199 -9.06 -0.82 21.54
N GLY A 200 -10.36 -0.95 21.70
CA GLY A 200 -11.26 0.12 22.14
C GLY A 200 -12.31 -0.49 23.05
N GLU A 201 -12.45 0.02 24.26
CA GLU A 201 -13.60 -0.26 25.12
C GLU A 201 -14.86 0.27 24.46
N GLY A 202 -15.83 -0.58 24.15
CA GLY A 202 -17.11 -0.21 23.59
C GLY A 202 -17.68 -1.27 22.63
N GLU A 203 -18.85 -1.01 22.11
CA GLU A 203 -19.63 -1.84 21.17
C GLU A 203 -18.85 -2.33 19.93
N TYR A 204 -17.69 -1.75 19.66
CA TYR A 204 -16.81 -2.06 18.53
C TYR A 204 -15.80 -3.18 18.78
N ALA A 205 -15.68 -3.67 20.00
CA ALA A 205 -14.79 -4.77 20.36
C ALA A 205 -15.21 -6.14 19.79
N LYS A 206 -16.34 -6.20 19.08
CA LYS A 206 -16.91 -7.41 18.50
C LYS A 206 -16.57 -7.66 17.03
N ALA A 207 -15.74 -6.84 16.39
CA ALA A 207 -15.23 -7.11 15.06
C ALA A 207 -14.20 -8.26 15.13
N VAL A 208 -14.69 -9.44 15.32
CA VAL A 208 -13.91 -10.67 15.26
C VAL A 208 -13.47 -10.91 13.84
N GLY A 209 -12.18 -11.06 13.67
CA GLY A 209 -11.42 -11.28 12.48
C GLY A 209 -12.16 -11.64 11.20
N THR A 210 -12.15 -10.73 10.23
CA THR A 210 -12.49 -11.07 8.85
C THR A 210 -11.27 -11.65 8.16
N ALA A 211 -11.46 -12.55 7.20
CA ALA A 211 -10.39 -13.03 6.36
C ALA A 211 -10.03 -11.98 5.30
N GLY A 212 -8.75 -11.89 4.99
CA GLY A 212 -8.22 -11.05 3.93
C GLY A 212 -6.98 -10.29 4.36
N TYR A 213 -5.89 -10.60 3.68
CA TYR A 213 -4.57 -10.00 3.90
C TYR A 213 -4.00 -9.52 2.58
N PHE A 214 -3.06 -8.58 2.67
CA PHE A 214 -2.20 -8.18 1.57
C PHE A 214 -0.75 -8.52 1.89
N PHE A 215 -0.02 -8.97 0.88
CA PHE A 215 1.41 -9.19 0.94
C PHE A 215 2.08 -8.28 -0.08
N TYR A 216 2.93 -7.39 0.39
CA TYR A 216 3.59 -6.39 -0.44
C TYR A 216 4.89 -5.91 0.18
N GLU A 217 5.72 -5.30 -0.63
CA GLU A 217 6.97 -4.68 -0.20
C GLU A 217 6.83 -3.15 -0.19
N THR A 218 7.39 -2.55 0.84
CA THR A 218 7.60 -1.11 0.95
C THR A 218 9.08 -0.83 1.16
N ARG A 219 9.46 0.41 1.19
CA ARG A 219 10.84 0.79 1.54
C ARG A 219 11.30 0.23 2.90
N ASP A 220 10.39 0.00 3.83
CA ASP A 220 10.69 -0.55 5.16
C ASP A 220 10.71 -2.09 5.19
N GLY A 221 10.55 -2.76 4.05
CA GLY A 221 10.57 -4.21 3.91
C GLY A 221 9.21 -4.82 3.59
N PHE A 222 9.15 -6.15 3.68
CA PHE A 222 7.96 -6.94 3.35
C PHE A 222 6.90 -6.81 4.42
N GLN A 223 5.67 -6.58 3.99
CA GLN A 223 4.49 -6.39 4.83
C GLN A 223 3.48 -7.51 4.59
N PHE A 224 2.94 -8.09 5.65
CA PHE A 224 1.81 -8.99 5.59
C PHE A 224 0.71 -8.44 6.50
N ARG A 225 -0.21 -7.68 5.94
CA ARG A 225 -1.17 -6.87 6.67
C ARG A 225 -2.59 -7.29 6.40
N SER A 226 -3.39 -7.39 7.47
CA SER A 226 -4.83 -7.61 7.36
C SER A 226 -5.53 -6.36 6.83
N ILE A 227 -6.63 -6.54 6.08
CA ILE A 227 -7.49 -5.42 5.64
C ILE A 227 -7.98 -4.63 6.86
N GLU A 228 -8.38 -5.35 7.92
CA GLU A 228 -8.84 -4.73 9.17
C GLU A 228 -7.72 -3.94 9.84
N GLY A 229 -6.48 -4.46 9.87
CA GLY A 229 -5.32 -3.76 10.40
C GLY A 229 -4.99 -2.49 9.64
N LEU A 230 -5.16 -2.48 8.31
CA LEU A 230 -4.94 -1.29 7.48
C LEU A 230 -6.05 -0.24 7.66
N VAL A 231 -7.28 -0.65 7.96
CA VAL A 231 -8.47 0.23 8.04
C VAL A 231 -8.79 0.67 9.46
N SER A 232 -8.56 -0.17 10.48
CA SER A 232 -8.99 0.05 11.87
C SER A 232 -8.36 1.27 12.54
N ASN A 233 -7.16 1.65 12.12
CA ASN A 233 -6.43 2.81 12.67
C ASN A 233 -7.09 4.16 12.42
N THR A 234 -8.16 4.21 11.62
CA THR A 234 -8.91 5.43 11.36
C THR A 234 -9.83 5.85 12.50
N ARG A 235 -10.09 4.95 13.44
CA ARG A 235 -11.08 5.20 14.51
C ARG A 235 -10.51 5.80 15.78
N SER A 236 -9.20 5.84 15.98
CA SER A 236 -8.64 6.64 17.06
C SER A 236 -8.77 8.12 16.69
N SER A 237 -9.95 8.67 16.90
CA SER A 237 -10.19 10.12 16.99
C SER A 237 -9.40 10.77 18.14
N ILE A 238 -8.56 9.98 18.77
CA ILE A 238 -7.72 10.33 19.89
C ILE A 238 -6.33 10.53 19.30
N GLY A 239 -6.00 11.76 19.07
CA GLY A 239 -4.67 12.33 18.90
C GLY A 239 -3.68 11.53 18.01
N PHE A 240 -3.10 12.21 17.03
CA PHE A 240 -2.00 11.73 16.15
C PHE A 240 -0.83 11.01 16.84
N ALA A 241 -0.78 11.00 18.19
CA ALA A 241 0.27 10.37 18.97
C ALA A 241 0.13 8.84 19.11
N ASP A 242 -1.10 8.30 19.05
CA ASP A 242 -1.35 6.87 19.28
C ASP A 242 -1.24 6.00 18.02
N VAL A 243 -1.30 6.62 16.84
CA VAL A 243 -1.20 5.93 15.54
C VAL A 243 0.20 5.33 15.31
N LYS A 244 1.24 5.92 15.89
CA LYS A 244 2.64 5.42 15.77
C LYS A 244 2.87 4.04 16.36
N LYS A 245 2.02 3.58 17.28
CA LYS A 245 2.21 2.29 17.96
C LYS A 245 1.85 1.08 17.11
N GLN A 246 1.11 1.25 16.00
CA GLN A 246 0.60 0.13 15.19
C GLN A 246 1.17 0.06 13.77
N GLY A 247 2.16 0.89 13.43
CA GLY A 247 2.89 0.81 12.16
C GLY A 247 2.14 1.32 10.92
N VAL A 248 0.96 1.93 11.08
CA VAL A 248 0.25 2.67 10.03
C VAL A 248 0.26 4.15 10.40
N GLU A 249 0.70 4.99 9.48
CA GLU A 249 0.72 6.45 9.68
C GLU A 249 -0.40 7.10 8.88
N ILE A 250 -1.10 8.08 9.51
CA ILE A 250 -2.08 8.92 8.80
C ILE A 250 -1.38 10.20 8.40
N HIS A 251 -1.30 10.44 7.11
CA HIS A 251 -0.68 11.63 6.55
C HIS A 251 -1.73 12.71 6.25
N GLY A 252 -1.36 13.96 6.38
CA GLY A 252 -2.19 15.10 6.01
C GLY A 252 -2.68 15.93 7.19
N PRO A 253 -3.73 16.75 7.02
CA PRO A 253 -4.66 16.78 5.88
C PRO A 253 -4.05 17.39 4.61
N TYR A 254 -4.32 16.78 3.47
CA TYR A 254 -4.02 17.33 2.15
C TYR A 254 -5.26 17.99 1.57
N THR A 255 -5.14 19.25 1.15
CA THR A 255 -6.27 20.06 0.70
C THR A 255 -6.16 20.39 -0.77
N TYR A 256 -7.24 20.17 -1.52
CA TYR A 256 -7.35 20.65 -2.89
C TYR A 256 -7.87 22.08 -2.91
N GLN A 257 -7.15 22.97 -3.59
CA GLN A 257 -7.57 24.33 -3.89
C GLN A 257 -7.81 24.49 -5.40
N GLY A 258 -9.08 24.66 -5.77
CA GLY A 258 -9.44 25.01 -7.14
C GLY A 258 -8.90 26.40 -7.52
N HIS A 259 -8.68 26.64 -8.82
CA HIS A 259 -8.16 27.91 -9.35
C HIS A 259 -9.06 29.15 -9.09
N GLY A 260 -10.23 29.00 -8.48
CA GLY A 260 -11.15 30.11 -8.18
C GLY A 260 -11.29 30.48 -6.70
N ALA A 261 -10.66 29.74 -5.81
CA ALA A 261 -10.73 30.04 -4.38
C ALA A 261 -9.71 31.14 -4.01
N PHE A 262 -10.03 32.38 -4.30
CA PHE A 262 -9.28 33.57 -3.86
C PHE A 262 -9.54 33.89 -2.37
N GLY A 263 -9.45 32.92 -1.51
CA GLY A 263 -9.41 33.13 -0.07
C GLY A 263 -7.98 32.88 0.40
N ASN A 264 -7.22 33.95 0.62
CA ASN A 264 -5.90 33.97 1.26
C ASN A 264 -4.99 32.77 0.95
N ALA A 265 -4.51 32.68 -0.29
CA ALA A 265 -3.57 31.66 -0.77
C ALA A 265 -2.24 31.61 0.01
N TYR A 266 -2.02 32.55 0.94
CA TYR A 266 -0.77 32.69 1.69
C TYR A 266 -0.69 31.83 2.96
N ASP A 267 -1.79 31.21 3.42
CA ASP A 267 -1.83 30.48 4.69
C ASP A 267 -1.79 28.95 4.57
N LEU A 268 -1.89 28.38 3.36
CA LEU A 268 -1.75 26.95 3.16
C LEU A 268 -0.29 26.60 2.89
N ASP A 269 0.22 25.69 3.71
CA ASP A 269 1.51 25.11 3.48
C ASP A 269 1.51 24.38 2.11
N GLU A 270 2.26 24.91 1.14
CA GLU A 270 2.34 24.38 -0.22
C GLU A 270 2.63 22.87 -0.27
N ASN A 271 3.23 22.33 0.80
CA ASN A 271 3.59 20.91 0.88
C ASN A 271 2.40 20.00 1.20
N PHE A 272 1.27 20.56 1.65
CA PHE A 272 0.04 19.81 1.93
C PHE A 272 -1.09 20.13 0.94
N LYS A 273 -0.72 20.63 -0.23
CA LYS A 273 -1.65 20.92 -1.31
C LYS A 273 -1.82 19.72 -2.24
N ILE A 274 -3.05 19.41 -2.61
CA ILE A 274 -3.34 18.51 -3.72
C ILE A 274 -3.23 19.32 -5.01
N ASN A 275 -2.27 18.98 -5.87
CA ASN A 275 -2.05 19.66 -7.14
C ASN A 275 -3.09 19.25 -8.20
N PHE A 276 -3.44 17.98 -8.19
CA PHE A 276 -4.40 17.39 -9.11
C PHE A 276 -5.15 16.26 -8.41
N PHE A 277 -6.43 16.10 -8.72
CA PHE A 277 -7.20 14.92 -8.32
C PHE A 277 -8.12 14.47 -9.44
N HIS A 278 -8.37 13.18 -9.48
CA HIS A 278 -9.31 12.55 -10.39
C HIS A 278 -10.02 11.41 -9.65
N ILE A 279 -11.35 11.43 -9.68
CA ILE A 279 -12.15 10.37 -9.09
C ILE A 279 -12.41 9.33 -10.18
N ASP A 280 -11.69 8.20 -10.09
CA ASP A 280 -11.78 7.10 -11.05
C ASP A 280 -13.07 6.31 -10.94
N ARG A 281 -13.50 6.10 -9.69
CA ARG A 281 -14.67 5.30 -9.41
C ARG A 281 -15.60 6.03 -8.44
N GLY A 282 -16.75 6.39 -8.97
CA GLY A 282 -17.93 6.65 -8.19
C GLY A 282 -18.67 5.34 -7.86
N SER A 283 -19.84 5.41 -7.24
CA SER A 283 -20.66 4.23 -6.96
C SER A 283 -21.21 3.63 -8.27
N ASP A 284 -20.93 2.37 -8.50
CA ASP A 284 -21.54 1.56 -9.55
C ASP A 284 -22.29 0.39 -8.91
N ILE A 285 -23.58 0.61 -8.67
CA ILE A 285 -24.45 -0.37 -8.01
C ILE A 285 -24.53 -1.66 -8.84
N ARG A 286 -24.59 -1.56 -10.17
CA ARG A 286 -24.68 -2.72 -11.04
C ARG A 286 -23.44 -3.60 -10.91
N LYS A 287 -22.27 -3.00 -10.94
CA LYS A 287 -21.00 -3.72 -10.76
C LYS A 287 -20.89 -4.30 -9.36
N SER A 288 -21.27 -3.54 -8.34
CA SER A 288 -21.27 -4.00 -6.94
C SER A 288 -22.20 -5.19 -6.71
N LEU A 289 -23.37 -5.20 -7.33
CA LEU A 289 -24.27 -6.37 -7.34
C LEU A 289 -23.65 -7.55 -8.09
N ALA A 290 -23.10 -7.33 -9.28
CA ALA A 290 -22.51 -8.39 -10.08
C ALA A 290 -21.35 -9.12 -9.37
N ILE A 291 -20.57 -8.43 -8.56
CA ILE A 291 -19.49 -9.02 -7.77
C ILE A 291 -19.94 -9.54 -6.39
N GLY A 292 -21.20 -9.36 -6.00
CA GLY A 292 -21.74 -9.83 -4.72
C GLY A 292 -21.29 -9.02 -3.51
N GLN A 293 -21.02 -7.71 -3.69
CA GLN A 293 -20.49 -6.86 -2.63
C GLN A 293 -21.47 -6.67 -1.46
N PHE A 294 -22.79 -6.59 -1.73
CA PHE A 294 -23.81 -6.30 -0.72
C PHE A 294 -24.32 -7.58 -0.04
N ALA A 295 -24.64 -8.60 -0.84
CA ALA A 295 -25.05 -9.89 -0.35
C ALA A 295 -24.60 -10.99 -1.30
N ASN A 296 -24.03 -12.04 -0.75
CA ASN A 296 -23.62 -13.21 -1.51
C ASN A 296 -23.78 -14.49 -0.69
N LYS A 297 -23.73 -15.60 -1.41
CA LYS A 297 -23.80 -16.94 -0.82
C LYS A 297 -22.56 -17.71 -1.22
N THR A 298 -21.87 -18.30 -0.25
CA THR A 298 -20.71 -19.14 -0.49
C THR A 298 -21.03 -20.58 -0.10
N LEU A 299 -20.86 -21.50 -1.04
CA LEU A 299 -20.96 -22.94 -0.80
C LEU A 299 -19.55 -23.52 -0.70
N PHE A 300 -19.27 -24.22 0.36
CA PHE A 300 -18.07 -25.02 0.52
C PHE A 300 -18.41 -26.49 0.33
N PHE A 301 -17.76 -27.12 -0.62
CA PHE A 301 -17.86 -28.56 -0.83
C PHE A 301 -16.69 -29.26 -0.15
N ASP A 302 -16.98 -30.11 0.83
CA ASP A 302 -16.03 -30.97 1.47
C ASP A 302 -15.87 -32.27 0.68
N SER A 303 -14.71 -32.44 0.05
CA SER A 303 -14.42 -33.62 -0.77
C SER A 303 -14.24 -34.91 0.04
N LEU A 304 -13.90 -34.79 1.35
CA LEU A 304 -13.70 -35.96 2.22
C LEU A 304 -15.01 -36.49 2.77
N THR A 305 -15.88 -35.62 3.26
CA THR A 305 -17.15 -35.96 3.84
C THR A 305 -18.33 -35.91 2.87
N GLN A 306 -18.10 -35.41 1.65
CA GLN A 306 -19.09 -35.15 0.60
C GLN A 306 -20.24 -34.25 1.08
N LYS A 307 -19.98 -33.38 2.04
CA LYS A 307 -20.95 -32.41 2.57
C LYS A 307 -20.79 -31.06 1.91
N VAL A 308 -21.89 -30.33 1.84
CA VAL A 308 -21.91 -28.93 1.42
C VAL A 308 -22.27 -28.06 2.59
N SER A 309 -21.40 -27.13 2.93
CA SER A 309 -21.66 -26.08 3.92
C SER A 309 -22.02 -24.79 3.20
N GLN A 310 -23.03 -24.06 3.68
CA GLN A 310 -23.50 -22.82 3.11
C GLN A 310 -23.30 -21.68 4.08
N TYR A 311 -22.76 -20.56 3.59
CA TYR A 311 -22.60 -19.32 4.33
C TYR A 311 -23.20 -18.17 3.54
N ASP A 312 -24.10 -17.44 4.17
CA ASP A 312 -24.75 -16.26 3.62
C ASP A 312 -24.02 -15.03 4.19
N TYR A 313 -23.63 -14.13 3.30
CA TYR A 313 -23.00 -12.86 3.66
C TYR A 313 -23.93 -11.70 3.35
N GLN A 314 -24.13 -10.83 4.31
CA GLN A 314 -24.85 -9.57 4.17
C GLN A 314 -23.99 -8.42 4.71
N LEU A 315 -23.79 -7.40 3.91
CA LEU A 315 -22.91 -6.29 4.24
C LEU A 315 -23.38 -5.50 5.47
N GLU A 316 -24.68 -5.42 5.73
CA GLU A 316 -25.24 -4.73 6.90
C GLU A 316 -24.78 -5.31 8.23
N GLU A 317 -24.56 -6.62 8.28
CA GLU A 317 -24.13 -7.32 9.49
C GLU A 317 -22.63 -7.08 9.82
N HIS A 318 -21.86 -6.55 8.86
CA HIS A 318 -20.39 -6.49 8.94
C HIS A 318 -19.81 -5.07 8.73
N VAL A 319 -20.60 -4.03 9.01
CA VAL A 319 -20.26 -2.62 8.69
C VAL A 319 -19.22 -2.00 9.65
N GLU A 320 -18.75 -2.70 10.65
CA GLU A 320 -18.11 -2.09 11.83
C GLU A 320 -16.73 -1.44 11.58
N ASN A 321 -15.95 -1.89 10.61
CA ASN A 321 -14.61 -1.35 10.32
C ASN A 321 -14.49 -0.78 8.91
N ARG A 322 -14.85 0.49 8.74
CA ARG A 322 -14.79 1.18 7.45
C ARG A 322 -14.09 2.53 7.53
N LEU A 323 -13.44 2.89 6.42
CA LEU A 323 -12.73 4.15 6.26
C LEU A 323 -13.63 5.38 6.23
N GLY A 324 -14.90 5.24 5.81
CA GLY A 324 -15.89 6.30 5.79
C GLY A 324 -16.91 6.17 6.92
N ASN A 325 -17.38 7.30 7.45
CA ASN A 325 -18.49 7.35 8.39
C ASN A 325 -19.81 7.19 7.62
N VAL A 326 -20.35 5.97 7.60
CA VAL A 326 -21.63 5.71 6.97
C VAL A 326 -22.72 5.68 8.04
N LYS A 327 -23.19 6.87 8.43
CA LYS A 327 -24.53 7.00 9.02
C LYS A 327 -25.29 7.94 8.11
N GLU A 328 -26.18 7.41 7.29
CA GLU A 328 -27.22 8.23 6.67
C GLU A 328 -28.15 8.75 7.76
N ALA A 329 -28.81 9.88 7.46
CA ALA A 329 -29.71 10.53 8.41
C ALA A 329 -30.91 9.64 8.84
N ASP A 330 -31.21 8.58 8.06
CA ASP A 330 -32.26 7.61 8.30
C ASP A 330 -31.76 6.31 8.96
N GLY A 331 -30.47 6.25 9.33
CA GLY A 331 -29.85 5.05 9.91
C GLY A 331 -29.48 3.98 8.89
N SER A 332 -29.77 4.16 7.60
CA SER A 332 -29.34 3.23 6.56
C SER A 332 -27.83 3.38 6.31
N LYS A 333 -27.13 2.25 6.29
CA LYS A 333 -25.67 2.24 6.20
C LYS A 333 -25.16 2.08 4.77
N ILE A 334 -26.04 1.85 3.81
CA ILE A 334 -25.69 1.50 2.43
C ILE A 334 -26.58 2.27 1.46
N PRO A 335 -26.02 3.00 0.48
CA PRO A 335 -26.79 3.77 -0.51
C PRO A 335 -27.37 2.86 -1.59
N VAL A 336 -28.06 1.80 -1.20
CA VAL A 336 -28.72 0.85 -2.10
C VAL A 336 -30.18 0.76 -1.71
N PRO A 337 -31.13 0.70 -2.65
CA PRO A 337 -32.52 0.49 -2.36
C PRO A 337 -32.75 -0.71 -1.44
N ASN A 338 -33.56 -0.53 -0.39
CA ASN A 338 -33.80 -1.57 0.63
C ASN A 338 -34.26 -2.90 0.07
N ASN A 339 -34.95 -2.91 -1.07
CA ASN A 339 -35.42 -4.11 -1.75
C ASN A 339 -34.31 -4.90 -2.47
N VAL A 340 -33.13 -4.33 -2.62
CA VAL A 340 -32.02 -4.95 -3.38
C VAL A 340 -30.85 -5.37 -2.47
N LYS A 341 -30.61 -4.63 -1.37
CA LYS A 341 -29.42 -4.80 -0.53
C LYS A 341 -29.29 -6.18 0.12
N ASN A 342 -30.42 -6.84 0.43
CA ASN A 342 -30.44 -8.15 1.11
C ASN A 342 -30.64 -9.31 0.13
N LEU A 343 -30.77 -9.02 -1.17
CA LEU A 343 -30.88 -10.07 -2.17
C LEU A 343 -29.51 -10.64 -2.52
N THR A 344 -29.36 -11.95 -2.42
CA THR A 344 -28.15 -12.65 -2.82
C THR A 344 -27.93 -12.46 -4.32
N SER A 345 -26.93 -11.67 -4.68
CA SER A 345 -26.62 -11.33 -6.08
C SER A 345 -25.53 -12.21 -6.69
N ARG A 346 -24.76 -12.93 -5.86
CA ARG A 346 -23.68 -13.81 -6.31
C ARG A 346 -23.61 -15.09 -5.50
N LEU A 347 -23.36 -16.20 -6.20
CA LEU A 347 -23.05 -17.49 -5.64
C LEU A 347 -21.56 -17.80 -5.88
N PHE A 348 -20.84 -18.11 -4.82
CA PHE A 348 -19.47 -18.62 -4.88
C PHE A 348 -19.46 -20.10 -4.51
N VAL A 349 -18.68 -20.90 -5.24
CA VAL A 349 -18.47 -22.31 -4.90
C VAL A 349 -16.99 -22.51 -4.63
N ARG A 350 -16.68 -23.10 -3.48
CA ARG A 350 -15.31 -23.38 -3.05
C ARG A 350 -15.21 -24.84 -2.59
N ILE A 351 -14.03 -25.38 -2.65
CA ILE A 351 -13.71 -26.66 -2.01
C ILE A 351 -13.22 -26.35 -0.61
N SER A 352 -13.77 -27.06 0.40
CA SER A 352 -13.26 -27.03 1.77
C SER A 352 -11.84 -27.56 1.79
N ASP A 353 -10.92 -26.73 2.28
CA ASP A 353 -9.51 -27.08 2.34
C ASP A 353 -9.17 -27.48 3.77
N HIS A 354 -9.26 -28.75 4.06
CA HIS A 354 -8.99 -29.32 5.38
C HIS A 354 -7.51 -29.35 5.74
N GLY A 355 -6.65 -28.65 4.96
CA GLY A 355 -5.21 -28.75 5.14
C GLY A 355 -4.77 -30.21 5.06
N ALA A 356 -4.94 -30.83 3.93
CA ALA A 356 -4.91 -32.29 3.63
C ALA A 356 -3.77 -33.13 4.24
N LEU A 357 -2.93 -32.58 5.08
CA LEU A 357 -1.76 -33.24 5.66
C LEU A 357 -1.76 -33.25 7.20
N GLY A 358 -2.81 -32.78 7.84
CA GLY A 358 -2.94 -32.72 9.30
C GLY A 358 -3.53 -33.96 9.96
N ILE A 359 -3.51 -35.12 9.33
CA ILE A 359 -3.93 -36.39 9.94
C ILE A 359 -2.87 -36.80 10.95
N GLY A 360 -3.04 -36.38 12.17
CA GLY A 360 -2.20 -36.78 13.28
C GLY A 360 -2.18 -35.78 14.40
N THR A 361 -3.09 -35.89 15.32
CA THR A 361 -3.34 -35.12 16.54
C THR A 361 -4.35 -33.98 16.43
N GLY A 362 -5.64 -34.33 16.38
CA GLY A 362 -6.69 -33.49 16.97
C GLY A 362 -7.15 -32.23 16.20
N GLY A 363 -6.74 -32.03 14.98
CA GLY A 363 -7.13 -30.87 14.18
C GLY A 363 -7.58 -31.29 12.79
N LEU A 364 -8.74 -31.85 12.67
CA LEU A 364 -9.45 -31.90 11.40
C LEU A 364 -9.87 -30.48 11.06
N GLY A 365 -9.17 -29.90 10.11
CA GLY A 365 -9.69 -28.85 9.26
C GLY A 365 -10.14 -27.56 9.90
N THR A 366 -10.30 -26.61 9.07
CA THR A 366 -11.00 -25.35 9.32
C THR A 366 -12.27 -25.59 10.14
N SER A 367 -12.40 -24.91 11.27
CA SER A 367 -13.67 -24.87 11.97
C SER A 367 -14.71 -24.26 11.05
N GLY A 368 -16.00 -24.62 11.19
CA GLY A 368 -17.07 -24.00 10.40
C GLY A 368 -17.06 -22.45 10.52
N ARG A 369 -16.48 -21.92 11.60
CA ARG A 369 -16.21 -20.49 11.78
C ARG A 369 -15.16 -19.98 10.79
N ASP A 370 -14.08 -20.71 10.56
CA ASP A 370 -13.02 -20.32 9.65
C ASP A 370 -13.53 -20.26 8.19
N GLU A 371 -14.41 -21.18 7.79
CA GLU A 371 -15.06 -21.15 6.48
C GLU A 371 -15.98 -19.94 6.34
N ALA A 372 -16.75 -19.61 7.39
CA ALA A 372 -17.61 -18.44 7.41
C ALA A 372 -16.78 -17.14 7.27
N ASP A 373 -15.66 -17.05 7.98
CA ASP A 373 -14.78 -15.89 7.90
C ASP A 373 -14.05 -15.79 6.55
N MET A 374 -13.64 -16.93 5.96
CA MET A 374 -13.12 -16.99 4.59
C MET A 374 -14.17 -16.60 3.53
N ALA A 375 -15.44 -16.92 3.75
CA ALA A 375 -16.51 -16.51 2.85
C ALA A 375 -16.64 -14.97 2.73
N LYS A 376 -16.34 -14.27 3.82
CA LYS A 376 -16.39 -12.80 3.88
C LYS A 376 -15.24 -12.14 3.11
N SER A 377 -14.12 -12.82 2.90
CA SER A 377 -12.91 -12.23 2.31
C SER A 377 -13.14 -11.59 0.95
N PHE A 378 -13.89 -12.24 0.05
CA PHE A 378 -14.18 -11.69 -1.28
C PHE A 378 -14.96 -10.40 -1.23
N SER A 379 -15.99 -10.37 -0.39
CA SER A 379 -16.81 -9.17 -0.20
C SER A 379 -15.97 -8.04 0.38
N ARG A 380 -15.08 -8.37 1.31
CA ARG A 380 -14.19 -7.40 1.95
C ARG A 380 -13.18 -6.82 0.97
N TYR A 381 -12.52 -7.65 0.15
CA TYR A 381 -11.64 -7.17 -0.92
C TYR A 381 -12.37 -6.29 -1.93
N ASN A 382 -13.58 -6.70 -2.35
CA ASN A 382 -14.37 -5.91 -3.28
C ASN A 382 -14.88 -4.60 -2.67
N ALA A 383 -15.25 -4.61 -1.39
CA ALA A 383 -15.71 -3.42 -0.68
C ALA A 383 -14.60 -2.37 -0.56
N LEU A 384 -13.34 -2.79 -0.35
CA LEU A 384 -12.21 -1.88 -0.22
C LEU A 384 -12.03 -0.98 -1.45
N PHE A 385 -12.37 -1.47 -2.63
CA PHE A 385 -12.26 -0.75 -3.90
C PHE A 385 -13.57 -0.08 -4.36
N SER A 386 -14.48 0.21 -3.43
CA SER A 386 -15.77 0.84 -3.77
C SER A 386 -15.60 2.25 -4.30
N GLN A 387 -14.70 3.02 -3.74
CA GLN A 387 -14.34 4.36 -4.22
C GLN A 387 -12.83 4.41 -4.47
N SER A 388 -12.44 5.03 -5.58
CA SER A 388 -11.03 5.18 -5.98
C SER A 388 -10.79 6.60 -6.46
N VAL A 389 -9.73 7.20 -5.96
CA VAL A 389 -9.32 8.58 -6.26
C VAL A 389 -7.83 8.59 -6.56
N ASN A 390 -7.45 9.22 -7.65
CA ASN A 390 -6.04 9.51 -7.96
C ASN A 390 -5.73 10.95 -7.58
N ILE A 391 -4.70 11.16 -6.80
CA ILE A 391 -4.23 12.50 -6.44
C ILE A 391 -2.75 12.66 -6.78
N GLN A 392 -2.35 13.90 -7.00
CA GLN A 392 -0.96 14.30 -7.11
C GLN A 392 -0.67 15.38 -6.06
N ILE A 393 0.35 15.14 -5.27
CA ILE A 393 0.81 16.01 -4.19
C ILE A 393 2.29 16.33 -4.36
N PRO A 394 2.82 17.37 -3.71
CA PRO A 394 4.26 17.59 -3.60
C PRO A 394 4.98 16.36 -3.08
N LEU A 395 6.24 16.17 -3.47
CA LEU A 395 7.01 14.99 -3.11
C LEU A 395 7.05 14.78 -1.59
N ASN A 396 6.47 13.68 -1.13
CA ASN A 396 6.56 13.26 0.26
C ASN A 396 6.95 11.78 0.33
N ILE A 397 8.23 11.54 0.54
CA ILE A 397 8.80 10.19 0.60
C ILE A 397 8.44 9.40 1.87
N LYS A 398 7.80 10.02 2.87
CA LYS A 398 7.36 9.31 4.08
C LYS A 398 6.14 8.45 3.84
N ILE A 399 5.34 8.80 2.84
CA ILE A 399 4.14 8.03 2.48
C ILE A 399 4.55 6.72 1.85
N LYS A 400 3.92 5.62 2.28
CA LYS A 400 4.12 4.26 1.80
C LYS A 400 2.81 3.63 1.37
N ALA A 401 2.89 2.58 0.57
CA ALA A 401 1.72 1.76 0.29
C ALA A 401 1.19 1.11 1.58
N GLY A 402 -0.12 1.14 1.77
CA GLY A 402 -0.77 0.68 2.99
C GLY A 402 -0.95 1.75 4.07
N ASP A 403 -0.38 2.94 3.91
CA ASP A 403 -0.63 4.07 4.81
C ASP A 403 -2.01 4.70 4.55
N LEU A 404 -2.46 5.50 5.50
CA LEU A 404 -3.68 6.27 5.39
C LEU A 404 -3.35 7.73 5.10
N ILE A 405 -4.16 8.34 4.25
CA ILE A 405 -4.05 9.76 3.93
C ILE A 405 -5.39 10.45 4.12
N ASN A 406 -5.37 11.59 4.79
CA ASN A 406 -6.54 12.43 4.94
C ASN A 406 -6.58 13.46 3.82
N CYS A 407 -7.66 13.44 3.02
CA CYS A 407 -7.87 14.34 1.89
C CYS A 407 -9.09 15.23 2.15
N VAL A 408 -8.94 16.49 1.79
CA VAL A 408 -9.98 17.52 1.93
C VAL A 408 -10.28 18.09 0.55
N PHE A 409 -11.50 17.87 0.08
CA PHE A 409 -11.99 18.38 -1.20
C PHE A 409 -13.08 19.45 -0.96
N PRO A 410 -13.07 20.56 -1.72
CA PRO A 410 -14.12 21.57 -1.63
C PRO A 410 -15.40 21.10 -2.31
N GLU A 411 -16.54 21.46 -1.76
CA GLU A 411 -17.84 21.29 -2.45
C GLU A 411 -18.01 22.41 -3.49
N LEU A 412 -18.38 22.02 -4.70
CA LEU A 412 -18.71 22.97 -5.77
C LEU A 412 -20.18 23.39 -5.62
N LYS A 413 -20.42 24.59 -5.07
CA LYS A 413 -21.72 25.24 -5.03
C LYS A 413 -21.65 26.57 -5.76
N ASP A 414 -22.47 26.77 -6.79
CA ASP A 414 -22.74 28.03 -7.47
C ASP A 414 -21.51 28.96 -7.71
N GLY A 415 -20.39 28.37 -8.10
CA GLY A 415 -19.17 29.11 -8.38
C GLY A 415 -18.39 29.62 -7.15
N GLN A 416 -18.84 29.33 -5.94
CA GLN A 416 -18.12 29.62 -4.70
C GLN A 416 -17.82 28.34 -3.94
N SER A 417 -16.56 27.98 -3.85
CA SER A 417 -16.09 26.82 -3.10
C SER A 417 -15.78 27.18 -1.65
N SER A 418 -16.79 27.25 -0.79
CA SER A 418 -16.57 27.62 0.62
C SER A 418 -16.80 26.48 1.60
N GLU A 419 -17.46 25.41 1.20
CA GLU A 419 -17.78 24.28 2.06
C GLU A 419 -17.01 23.03 1.67
N LEU A 420 -16.78 22.14 2.66
CA LEU A 420 -16.12 20.85 2.44
C LEU A 420 -17.11 19.87 1.81
N ASP A 421 -16.69 19.19 0.75
CA ASP A 421 -17.41 18.01 0.26
C ASP A 421 -17.29 16.88 1.30
N ALA A 422 -18.34 16.75 2.11
CA ALA A 422 -18.41 15.72 3.13
C ALA A 422 -18.43 14.28 2.57
N LYS A 423 -18.77 14.12 1.28
CA LYS A 423 -18.83 12.80 0.62
C LYS A 423 -17.48 12.35 0.12
N ALA A 424 -16.70 13.27 -0.44
CA ALA A 424 -15.39 12.98 -1.00
C ALA A 424 -14.26 13.15 0.02
N SER A 425 -14.39 14.08 0.98
CA SER A 425 -13.37 14.32 2.00
C SER A 425 -13.30 13.20 3.03
N GLY A 426 -12.11 12.96 3.59
CA GLY A 426 -11.87 11.99 4.66
C GLY A 426 -10.61 11.14 4.45
N ASN A 427 -10.55 10.02 5.16
CA ASN A 427 -9.39 9.13 5.13
C ASN A 427 -9.50 8.13 3.97
N TYR A 428 -8.37 7.93 3.32
CA TYR A 428 -8.20 6.99 2.22
C TYR A 428 -6.99 6.09 2.47
N LEU A 429 -7.05 4.85 2.00
CA LEU A 429 -5.94 3.92 1.99
C LEU A 429 -5.11 4.12 0.72
N VAL A 430 -3.80 4.22 0.87
CA VAL A 430 -2.85 4.28 -0.24
C VAL A 430 -2.65 2.87 -0.80
N VAL A 431 -3.18 2.61 -1.99
CA VAL A 431 -3.00 1.32 -2.69
C VAL A 431 -1.74 1.32 -3.51
N ARG A 432 -1.52 2.38 -4.27
CA ARG A 432 -0.34 2.55 -5.12
C ARG A 432 0.23 3.94 -4.92
N LEU A 433 1.52 4.02 -4.93
CA LEU A 433 2.22 5.29 -4.98
C LEU A 433 3.28 5.27 -6.07
N ASN A 434 3.55 6.46 -6.60
CA ASN A 434 4.68 6.75 -7.46
C ASN A 434 5.35 8.03 -6.95
N HIS A 435 6.58 7.91 -6.48
CA HIS A 435 7.43 9.07 -6.23
C HIS A 435 8.20 9.39 -7.50
N HIS A 436 7.82 10.48 -8.16
CA HIS A 436 8.56 11.04 -9.28
C HIS A 436 9.58 12.05 -8.74
N ILE A 437 10.86 11.72 -8.88
CA ILE A 437 11.98 12.51 -8.35
C ILE A 437 12.76 13.07 -9.53
N GLN A 438 12.63 14.37 -9.74
CA GLN A 438 13.32 15.14 -10.77
C GLN A 438 13.71 16.49 -10.19
N GLY A 439 14.88 17.02 -10.54
CA GLY A 439 15.45 18.20 -9.92
C GLY A 439 14.51 19.39 -9.70
N ASN A 440 13.66 19.72 -10.71
CA ASN A 440 12.77 20.87 -10.66
C ASN A 440 11.28 20.55 -10.59
N ALA A 441 10.88 19.28 -10.69
CA ALA A 441 9.48 18.90 -10.85
C ALA A 441 9.18 17.58 -10.14
N SER A 442 9.45 17.52 -8.83
CA SER A 442 9.20 16.31 -8.05
C SER A 442 7.81 16.31 -7.44
N PHE A 443 7.15 15.15 -7.49
CA PHE A 443 5.82 14.97 -6.94
C PHE A 443 5.58 13.52 -6.51
N THR A 444 4.54 13.30 -5.72
CA THR A 444 4.03 11.97 -5.39
C THR A 444 2.64 11.81 -5.98
N SER A 445 2.46 10.82 -6.82
CA SER A 445 1.14 10.40 -7.31
C SER A 445 0.64 9.22 -6.48
N LEU A 446 -0.60 9.29 -6.02
CA LEU A 446 -1.23 8.31 -5.16
C LEU A 446 -2.52 7.80 -5.79
N ASN A 447 -2.69 6.49 -5.82
CA ASN A 447 -3.97 5.85 -6.05
C ASN A 447 -4.55 5.46 -4.70
N LEU A 448 -5.65 6.10 -4.36
CA LEU A 448 -6.31 6.03 -3.07
C LEU A 448 -7.62 5.27 -3.20
N VAL A 449 -7.92 4.43 -2.20
CA VAL A 449 -9.20 3.72 -2.16
C VAL A 449 -9.90 3.90 -0.83
N ARG A 450 -11.21 3.71 -0.86
CA ARG A 450 -12.06 3.75 0.32
C ARG A 450 -13.20 2.75 0.18
N ASP A 451 -13.52 2.06 1.27
CA ASP A 451 -14.51 1.01 1.33
C ASP A 451 -15.95 1.52 1.53
N SER A 452 -16.11 2.81 1.72
CA SER A 452 -17.41 3.42 1.99
C SER A 452 -17.45 4.90 1.61
N TYR A 453 -18.64 5.43 1.38
CA TYR A 453 -18.84 6.85 1.10
C TYR A 453 -18.88 7.62 2.41
N GLY A 454 -18.25 8.78 2.46
CA GLY A 454 -18.31 9.67 3.60
C GLY A 454 -19.63 10.46 3.62
N TYR A 455 -20.67 9.90 4.16
CA TYR A 455 -21.81 10.68 4.60
C TYR A 455 -21.57 11.11 6.06
N SER A 456 -20.81 12.12 6.26
CA SER A 456 -20.74 12.74 7.58
C SER A 456 -21.14 14.20 7.43
N LYS A 457 -22.26 14.57 8.01
CA LYS A 457 -22.49 15.92 8.50
C LYS A 457 -21.59 16.16 9.74
N VAL A 458 -20.33 15.76 9.69
CA VAL A 458 -19.37 16.21 10.68
C VAL A 458 -19.18 17.68 10.36
N LYS A 459 -19.76 18.52 11.18
CA LYS A 459 -19.27 19.87 11.36
C LYS A 459 -17.82 19.70 11.77
N VAL A 460 -16.90 19.82 10.80
CA VAL A 460 -15.48 19.98 11.11
C VAL A 460 -15.43 21.28 11.88
N GLU A 461 -15.36 21.19 13.21
CA GLU A 461 -15.08 22.35 14.03
C GLU A 461 -13.72 22.85 13.55
N LYS A 462 -13.74 24.02 12.88
CA LYS A 462 -12.54 24.68 12.32
C LYS A 462 -11.40 24.82 13.34
N SER A 463 -11.70 24.71 14.62
CA SER A 463 -10.75 24.86 15.72
C SER A 463 -9.83 23.66 15.99
N LYS A 464 -10.16 22.43 15.55
CA LYS A 464 -9.34 21.23 15.82
C LYS A 464 -8.33 20.87 14.73
N VAL A 465 -8.41 21.46 13.56
CA VAL A 465 -7.47 21.24 12.44
C VAL A 465 -6.25 22.16 12.55
N ILE A 466 -6.36 23.29 13.26
CA ILE A 466 -5.34 24.33 13.39
C ILE A 466 -4.08 23.89 14.16
N PRO A 467 -4.12 23.12 15.26
CA PRO A 467 -2.93 22.82 16.05
C PRO A 467 -1.87 21.97 15.28
N THR A 468 -2.32 21.08 14.41
CA THR A 468 -1.40 20.26 13.59
C THR A 468 -0.72 21.09 12.51
N TYR A 469 -1.41 22.09 12.02
CA TYR A 469 -0.93 23.00 10.99
C TYR A 469 0.17 23.93 11.51
N GLU A 470 0.01 24.51 12.69
CA GLU A 470 1.02 25.36 13.30
C GLU A 470 2.30 24.61 13.66
N SER A 471 2.16 23.40 14.18
CA SER A 471 3.30 22.56 14.54
C SER A 471 4.14 22.15 13.31
N ASN A 472 3.52 21.89 12.16
CA ASN A 472 4.23 21.56 10.92
C ASN A 472 4.88 22.82 10.30
N ARG A 473 4.23 23.98 10.39
CA ARG A 473 4.78 25.26 9.94
C ARG A 473 6.04 25.66 10.75
N GLU A 474 6.04 25.41 12.06
CA GLU A 474 7.24 25.60 12.90
C GLU A 474 8.38 24.65 12.54
N LYS A 475 8.09 23.39 12.27
CA LYS A 475 9.11 22.41 11.84
C LYS A 475 9.73 22.82 10.50
N GLN A 476 8.95 23.34 9.57
CA GLN A 476 9.45 23.82 8.29
C GLN A 476 10.26 25.11 8.41
N ARG A 477 9.86 26.05 9.29
CA ARG A 477 10.66 27.24 9.56
C ARG A 477 12.02 26.87 10.15
N ARG A 478 12.07 25.90 11.05
CA ARG A 478 13.33 25.38 11.61
C ARG A 478 14.19 24.69 10.55
N PHE A 479 13.57 23.91 9.68
CA PHE A 479 14.29 23.25 8.57
C PHE A 479 14.92 24.27 7.63
N ARG A 480 14.15 25.29 7.17
CA ARG A 480 14.67 26.38 6.35
C ARG A 480 15.79 27.17 7.05
N ALA A 481 15.63 27.47 8.32
CA ALA A 481 16.66 28.18 9.10
C ALA A 481 17.97 27.41 9.24
N ASN A 482 17.91 26.07 9.25
CA ASN A 482 19.10 25.22 9.32
C ASN A 482 19.78 24.98 7.96
N GLN A 483 19.11 25.25 6.84
CA GLN A 483 19.71 25.19 5.50
C GLN A 483 20.53 26.43 5.16
N PHE A 484 20.33 27.54 5.86
CA PHE A 484 21.06 28.81 5.65
C PHE A 484 22.13 29.10 6.71
N LYS A 485 22.41 28.14 7.57
CA LYS A 485 23.61 28.07 8.41
C LYS A 485 24.58 27.03 7.87
#